data_b74b4bb386a32e09e8a6007e8ad4f799
#
_entry.id   b74b4bb386a32e09e8a6007e8ad4f799
#
_cell.length_a   1.000
_cell.length_b   1.000
_cell.length_c   1.000
_cell.angle_alpha   90.00
_cell.angle_beta   90.00
_cell.angle_gamma   90.00
#
_symmetry.space_group_name_H-M   'P 1'
#
loop_
_entity.id
_entity.type
_entity.pdbx_description
1 polymer ?
#
loop_
_entity_poly.entity_id
_entity_poly.type
_entity_poly.pdbx_seq_one_letter_code
_entity_poly.pdbx_strand_id
1 'polypeptide(L)'
;IHPPFSAYEDENGRIFARGILDNKGPTLSCLYALYAIKKLGIQLKRPVHILFGTNEETGFEDLKHFLKVRKPPIMGWTPDCKYPVVYAERGRSTYRVSTAIENKTVFNQFINEYILSDNGFGNKLGLNIEDLEFGKMQMSNKKLVDLEGKLGFDFSFSYPASIRNDTIERTIKSKLSKGLQVECIHNYDPVYFDKNGFLCQTLKATYEKVTGMDGTPVTTTGGTYAKIMPNIVPFGPSFPGQKGIGHNPNEWMDRSDLILNAKIYALSIVRLANGEND
;
A
#
# COMPACT_ATOMS: atom_id res chain seq x y z
N ILE A 1 21.90 -15.42 0.83
CA ILE A 1 21.39 -14.04 0.94
C ILE A 1 22.28 -13.14 0.11
N HIS A 2 21.70 -12.47 -0.89
CA HIS A 2 22.43 -11.52 -1.72
C HIS A 2 22.67 -10.21 -0.97
N PRO A 3 23.85 -9.56 -1.15
CA PRO A 3 24.11 -8.24 -0.56
C PRO A 3 23.06 -7.21 -1.06
N PRO A 4 22.49 -6.39 -0.17
CA PRO A 4 21.32 -5.54 -0.53
C PRO A 4 21.66 -4.43 -1.55
N PHE A 5 22.91 -3.98 -1.60
CA PHE A 5 23.32 -2.87 -2.47
C PHE A 5 24.23 -3.31 -3.64
N SER A 6 24.43 -4.62 -3.81
CA SER A 6 25.14 -5.19 -4.95
C SER A 6 24.14 -5.95 -5.81
N ALA A 7 23.67 -5.30 -6.87
CA ALA A 7 22.74 -5.94 -7.80
C ALA A 7 23.41 -7.19 -8.41
N TYR A 8 22.67 -8.27 -8.43
CA TYR A 8 23.07 -9.53 -9.06
C TYR A 8 21.96 -10.00 -9.99
N GLU A 9 22.30 -10.40 -11.19
CA GLU A 9 21.38 -11.03 -12.13
C GLU A 9 21.79 -12.49 -12.33
N ASP A 10 20.85 -13.38 -12.17
CA ASP A 10 21.06 -14.80 -12.42
C ASP A 10 20.93 -15.15 -13.92
N GLU A 11 21.23 -16.40 -14.25
CA GLU A 11 21.19 -16.93 -15.63
C GLU A 11 19.80 -16.92 -16.26
N ASN A 12 18.75 -16.81 -15.45
CA ASN A 12 17.34 -16.72 -15.90
C ASN A 12 16.89 -15.26 -16.10
N GLY A 13 17.76 -14.29 -15.86
CA GLY A 13 17.43 -12.87 -15.98
C GLY A 13 16.69 -12.31 -14.77
N ARG A 14 16.75 -12.97 -13.61
CA ARG A 14 16.21 -12.46 -12.35
C ARG A 14 17.25 -11.58 -11.66
N ILE A 15 16.85 -10.37 -11.33
CA ILE A 15 17.70 -9.35 -10.71
C ILE A 15 17.38 -9.31 -9.21
N PHE A 16 18.40 -9.49 -8.38
CA PHE A 16 18.32 -9.41 -6.92
C PHE A 16 18.97 -8.13 -6.43
N ALA A 17 18.23 -7.29 -5.75
CA ALA A 17 18.74 -6.09 -5.08
C ALA A 17 17.66 -5.52 -4.14
N ARG A 18 18.07 -4.84 -3.06
CA ARG A 18 17.13 -4.12 -2.21
C ARG A 18 16.44 -2.99 -2.97
N GLY A 19 15.09 -2.99 -2.95
CA GLY A 19 14.26 -2.01 -3.65
C GLY A 19 14.11 -2.26 -5.14
N ILE A 20 14.52 -3.42 -5.67
CA ILE A 20 14.36 -3.71 -7.10
C ILE A 20 12.87 -3.82 -7.49
N LEU A 21 12.04 -4.38 -6.61
CA LEU A 21 10.60 -4.45 -6.77
C LEU A 21 9.92 -3.25 -6.09
N ASP A 22 10.37 -2.89 -4.89
CA ASP A 22 9.78 -1.89 -4.02
C ASP A 22 10.83 -0.83 -3.60
N ASN A 23 11.00 0.26 -4.38
CA ASN A 23 10.26 0.60 -5.59
C ASN A 23 11.17 1.17 -6.70
N LYS A 24 12.47 0.87 -6.71
CA LYS A 24 13.47 1.43 -7.67
C LYS A 24 13.22 0.96 -9.10
N GLY A 25 12.95 -0.33 -9.29
CA GLY A 25 12.69 -0.90 -10.61
C GLY A 25 11.47 -0.27 -11.28
N PRO A 26 10.29 -0.28 -10.63
CA PRO A 26 9.08 0.34 -11.16
C PRO A 26 9.21 1.84 -11.42
N THR A 27 9.87 2.55 -10.50
CA THR A 27 10.16 3.99 -10.65
C THR A 27 11.00 4.27 -11.90
N LEU A 28 12.05 3.49 -12.12
CA LEU A 28 12.86 3.59 -13.33
C LEU A 28 12.07 3.16 -14.57
N SER A 29 11.19 2.16 -14.47
CA SER A 29 10.30 1.79 -15.59
C SER A 29 9.40 2.95 -16.02
N CYS A 30 8.88 3.75 -15.09
CA CYS A 30 8.15 4.99 -15.42
C CYS A 30 9.02 6.02 -16.12
N LEU A 31 10.26 6.21 -15.65
CA LEU A 31 11.21 7.15 -16.28
C LEU A 31 11.57 6.71 -17.71
N TYR A 32 11.86 5.43 -17.91
CA TYR A 32 12.14 4.88 -19.24
C TYR A 32 10.92 4.91 -20.16
N ALA A 33 9.71 4.77 -19.64
CA ALA A 33 8.47 4.97 -20.39
C ALA A 33 8.37 6.39 -20.96
N LEU A 34 8.60 7.43 -20.13
CA LEU A 34 8.66 8.82 -20.59
C LEU A 34 9.79 9.06 -21.60
N TYR A 35 10.96 8.48 -21.35
CA TYR A 35 12.10 8.60 -22.28
C TYR A 35 11.76 7.99 -23.65
N ALA A 36 11.11 6.82 -23.68
CA ALA A 36 10.69 6.18 -24.93
C ALA A 36 9.67 7.03 -25.69
N ILE A 37 8.67 7.58 -25.02
CA ILE A 37 7.68 8.50 -25.61
C ILE A 37 8.37 9.70 -26.26
N LYS A 38 9.32 10.31 -25.54
CA LYS A 38 10.11 11.45 -26.04
C LYS A 38 10.95 11.05 -27.27
N LYS A 39 11.61 9.89 -27.24
CA LYS A 39 12.46 9.40 -28.33
C LYS A 39 11.65 9.09 -29.60
N LEU A 40 10.42 8.61 -29.44
CA LEU A 40 9.50 8.33 -30.55
C LEU A 40 8.80 9.59 -31.06
N GLY A 41 9.01 10.77 -30.47
CA GLY A 41 8.40 12.03 -30.88
C GLY A 41 6.89 12.08 -30.62
N ILE A 42 6.35 11.23 -29.74
CA ILE A 42 4.92 11.20 -29.45
C ILE A 42 4.53 12.47 -28.68
N GLN A 43 3.57 13.20 -29.23
CA GLN A 43 3.05 14.41 -28.61
C GLN A 43 2.01 14.06 -27.53
N LEU A 44 2.14 14.70 -26.39
CA LEU A 44 1.19 14.55 -25.27
C LEU A 44 0.38 15.86 -25.14
N LYS A 45 -0.95 15.74 -25.03
CA LYS A 45 -1.86 16.91 -24.88
C LYS A 45 -1.81 17.51 -23.46
N ARG A 46 -1.40 16.72 -22.46
CA ARG A 46 -1.27 17.14 -21.07
C ARG A 46 0.16 16.96 -20.58
N PRO A 47 0.66 17.83 -19.69
CA PRO A 47 1.97 17.64 -19.06
C PRO A 47 1.95 16.39 -18.19
N VAL A 48 3.06 15.66 -18.19
CA VAL A 48 3.27 14.47 -17.36
C VAL A 48 4.41 14.73 -16.39
N HIS A 49 4.19 14.42 -15.12
CA HIS A 49 5.17 14.58 -14.05
C HIS A 49 5.44 13.23 -13.40
N ILE A 50 6.70 12.97 -13.07
CA ILE A 50 7.09 11.90 -12.15
C ILE A 50 7.51 12.57 -10.84
N LEU A 51 6.90 12.16 -9.75
CA LEU A 51 7.29 12.57 -8.41
C LEU A 51 8.08 11.44 -7.75
N PHE A 52 9.32 11.69 -7.39
CA PHE A 52 10.16 10.77 -6.64
C PHE A 52 9.99 11.08 -5.15
N GLY A 53 9.26 10.23 -4.45
CA GLY A 53 9.10 10.31 -3.01
C GLY A 53 10.24 9.63 -2.26
N THR A 54 10.42 9.99 -0.99
CA THR A 54 11.52 9.50 -0.14
C THR A 54 11.05 9.00 1.22
N ASN A 55 9.74 9.00 1.48
CA ASN A 55 9.20 8.67 2.81
C ASN A 55 7.95 7.77 2.75
N GLU A 56 7.83 6.94 1.71
CA GLU A 56 6.68 6.03 1.55
C GLU A 56 6.57 5.08 2.74
N GLU A 57 7.66 4.42 3.11
CA GLU A 57 7.73 3.36 4.12
C GLU A 57 7.54 3.85 5.57
N THR A 58 7.60 5.16 5.79
CA THR A 58 7.69 5.73 7.14
C THR A 58 6.68 6.84 7.44
N GLY A 59 5.61 7.00 6.60
CA GLY A 59 4.46 7.81 6.97
C GLY A 59 4.10 8.95 6.04
N PHE A 60 4.67 9.02 4.82
CA PHE A 60 4.24 9.92 3.73
C PHE A 60 4.40 11.42 4.02
N GLU A 61 5.34 11.83 4.88
CA GLU A 61 5.54 13.24 5.24
C GLU A 61 6.02 14.09 4.05
N ASP A 62 6.76 13.47 3.13
CA ASP A 62 7.16 14.09 1.86
C ASP A 62 5.96 14.50 1.00
N LEU A 63 4.95 13.64 0.85
CA LEU A 63 3.72 13.98 0.14
C LEU A 63 2.87 14.99 0.87
N LYS A 64 2.78 14.90 2.20
CA LYS A 64 2.09 15.91 3.01
C LYS A 64 2.74 17.28 2.85
N HIS A 65 4.08 17.32 2.77
CA HIS A 65 4.81 18.56 2.46
C HIS A 65 4.56 19.03 1.02
N PHE A 66 4.64 18.14 0.03
CA PHE A 66 4.38 18.45 -1.36
C PHE A 66 3.00 19.10 -1.55
N LEU A 67 1.96 18.54 -0.95
CA LEU A 67 0.58 19.03 -1.06
C LEU A 67 0.34 20.40 -0.39
N LYS A 68 1.23 20.85 0.52
CA LYS A 68 1.18 22.21 1.07
C LYS A 68 1.65 23.28 0.07
N VAL A 69 2.52 22.90 -0.88
CA VAL A 69 3.19 23.84 -1.80
C VAL A 69 2.83 23.62 -3.27
N ARG A 70 2.20 22.52 -3.60
CA ARG A 70 1.79 22.14 -4.96
C ARG A 70 0.37 21.57 -4.98
N LYS A 71 -0.32 21.79 -6.09
CA LYS A 71 -1.62 21.15 -6.33
C LYS A 71 -1.41 19.67 -6.66
N PRO A 72 -2.35 18.77 -6.22
CA PRO A 72 -2.31 17.38 -6.63
C PRO A 72 -2.49 17.24 -8.15
N PRO A 73 -2.10 16.10 -8.73
CA PRO A 73 -2.38 15.80 -10.13
C PRO A 73 -3.89 15.70 -10.37
N ILE A 74 -4.32 15.86 -11.61
CA ILE A 74 -5.72 15.61 -11.99
C ILE A 74 -6.02 14.12 -12.10
N MET A 75 -5.01 13.30 -12.40
CA MET A 75 -5.03 11.83 -12.42
C MET A 75 -3.60 11.29 -12.45
N GLY A 76 -3.43 10.04 -12.05
CA GLY A 76 -2.14 9.35 -12.10
C GLY A 76 -2.16 7.99 -11.41
N TRP A 77 -0.99 7.42 -11.25
CA TRP A 77 -0.82 6.18 -10.48
C TRP A 77 0.48 6.19 -9.67
N THR A 78 0.53 5.33 -8.66
CA THR A 78 1.76 4.94 -7.99
C THR A 78 2.11 3.50 -8.39
N PRO A 79 3.33 3.23 -8.90
CA PRO A 79 3.75 1.89 -9.30
C PRO A 79 4.25 1.10 -8.10
N ASP A 80 3.40 0.95 -7.10
CA ASP A 80 3.77 0.49 -5.76
C ASP A 80 2.70 -0.42 -5.17
N CYS A 81 2.35 -1.48 -5.86
CA CYS A 81 1.42 -2.50 -5.38
C CYS A 81 1.46 -3.75 -6.28
N LYS A 82 0.45 -3.91 -7.10
CA LYS A 82 0.26 -5.06 -7.99
C LYS A 82 -0.61 -4.70 -9.19
N TYR A 83 -0.60 -5.58 -10.19
CA TYR A 83 -1.59 -5.61 -11.25
C TYR A 83 -2.77 -6.52 -10.91
N PRO A 84 -3.95 -6.31 -11.57
CA PRO A 84 -4.31 -5.13 -12.36
C PRO A 84 -4.50 -3.88 -11.50
N VAL A 85 -5.12 -2.82 -12.03
CA VAL A 85 -5.32 -1.58 -11.29
C VAL A 85 -6.02 -1.80 -9.94
N VAL A 86 -5.49 -1.21 -8.90
CA VAL A 86 -6.06 -1.27 -7.54
C VAL A 86 -6.95 -0.04 -7.33
N TYR A 87 -8.28 -0.25 -7.30
CA TYR A 87 -9.24 0.84 -7.14
C TYR A 87 -9.55 1.20 -5.69
N ALA A 88 -9.15 0.35 -4.74
CA ALA A 88 -9.40 0.62 -3.34
C ALA A 88 -8.36 -0.01 -2.43
N GLU A 89 -7.99 0.72 -1.37
CA GLU A 89 -7.08 0.27 -0.31
C GLU A 89 -7.80 0.23 1.03
N ARG A 90 -7.53 -0.80 1.83
CA ARG A 90 -8.05 -0.88 3.20
C ARG A 90 -7.53 0.25 4.07
N GLY A 91 -8.32 0.64 5.08
CA GLY A 91 -7.83 1.44 6.18
C GLY A 91 -6.75 0.69 6.97
N ARG A 92 -5.86 1.44 7.59
CA ARG A 92 -4.84 0.91 8.48
C ARG A 92 -4.73 1.77 9.71
N SER A 93 -4.92 1.17 10.89
CA SER A 93 -4.74 1.83 12.17
C SER A 93 -3.82 1.03 13.08
N THR A 94 -3.03 1.73 13.88
CA THR A 94 -2.18 1.14 14.91
C THR A 94 -2.59 1.69 16.25
N TYR A 95 -2.84 0.80 17.18
CA TYR A 95 -3.23 1.12 18.55
C TYR A 95 -2.14 0.70 19.50
N ARG A 96 -1.96 1.50 20.54
CA ARG A 96 -1.13 1.20 21.71
C ARG A 96 -2.01 1.07 22.94
N VAL A 97 -1.94 -0.06 23.60
CA VAL A 97 -2.46 -0.22 24.96
C VAL A 97 -1.31 -0.04 25.92
N SER A 98 -1.49 0.82 26.92
CA SER A 98 -0.45 1.13 27.91
C SER A 98 -1.00 1.21 29.32
N THR A 99 -0.11 1.05 30.30
CA THR A 99 -0.43 1.16 31.72
C THR A 99 0.83 1.35 32.56
N ALA A 100 0.67 1.80 33.79
CA ALA A 100 1.74 1.80 34.77
C ALA A 100 2.08 0.37 35.25
N ILE A 101 3.32 0.14 35.69
CA ILE A 101 3.86 -1.20 36.04
C ILE A 101 3.04 -1.93 37.11
N GLU A 102 2.46 -1.22 38.05
CA GLU A 102 1.61 -1.79 39.10
C GLU A 102 0.37 -2.51 38.56
N ASN A 103 -0.11 -2.15 37.37
CA ASN A 103 -1.26 -2.76 36.72
C ASN A 103 -0.90 -3.93 35.78
N LYS A 104 0.33 -4.47 35.89
CA LYS A 104 0.83 -5.53 34.99
C LYS A 104 -0.10 -6.73 34.84
N THR A 105 -0.83 -7.10 35.90
CA THR A 105 -1.73 -8.26 35.87
C THR A 105 -2.90 -8.03 34.91
N VAL A 106 -3.61 -6.91 35.04
CA VAL A 106 -4.73 -6.60 34.14
C VAL A 106 -4.26 -6.32 32.70
N PHE A 107 -3.05 -5.75 32.56
CA PHE A 107 -2.44 -5.58 31.24
C PHE A 107 -2.18 -6.91 30.55
N ASN A 108 -1.51 -7.85 31.23
CA ASN A 108 -1.23 -9.18 30.68
C ASN A 108 -2.51 -9.96 30.37
N GLN A 109 -3.54 -9.85 31.24
CA GLN A 109 -4.85 -10.45 30.98
C GLN A 109 -5.47 -9.91 29.69
N PHE A 110 -5.53 -8.59 29.53
CA PHE A 110 -6.07 -7.97 28.32
C PHE A 110 -5.31 -8.41 27.06
N ILE A 111 -3.98 -8.34 27.06
CA ILE A 111 -3.17 -8.72 25.90
C ILE A 111 -3.36 -10.19 25.55
N ASN A 112 -3.36 -11.09 26.52
CA ASN A 112 -3.56 -12.51 26.29
C ASN A 112 -4.98 -12.80 25.78
N GLU A 113 -6.01 -12.25 26.43
CA GLU A 113 -7.41 -12.55 26.12
C GLU A 113 -7.85 -11.97 24.78
N TYR A 114 -7.52 -10.72 24.50
CA TYR A 114 -8.07 -10.02 23.33
C TYR A 114 -7.13 -9.95 22.13
N ILE A 115 -5.82 -10.04 22.33
CA ILE A 115 -4.84 -9.81 21.27
C ILE A 115 -4.10 -11.09 20.88
N LEU A 116 -3.47 -11.80 21.83
CA LEU A 116 -2.64 -12.96 21.52
C LEU A 116 -3.47 -14.21 21.25
N SER A 117 -4.59 -14.41 21.94
CA SER A 117 -5.51 -15.53 21.71
C SER A 117 -6.45 -15.32 20.51
N ASP A 118 -6.43 -14.13 19.90
CA ASP A 118 -7.22 -13.84 18.71
C ASP A 118 -6.61 -14.50 17.46
N ASN A 119 -7.46 -15.03 16.60
CA ASN A 119 -7.06 -15.68 15.35
C ASN A 119 -6.59 -14.73 14.24
N GLY A 120 -6.37 -13.45 14.55
CA GLY A 120 -5.88 -12.45 13.63
C GLY A 120 -6.97 -11.65 12.92
N PHE A 121 -8.23 -11.75 13.34
CA PHE A 121 -9.36 -11.05 12.74
C PHE A 121 -10.09 -10.08 13.67
N GLY A 122 -9.63 -9.92 14.93
CA GLY A 122 -10.26 -9.06 15.92
C GLY A 122 -11.51 -9.66 16.59
N ASN A 123 -11.74 -10.96 16.44
CA ASN A 123 -12.93 -11.64 16.97
C ASN A 123 -13.09 -11.46 18.48
N LYS A 124 -12.01 -11.58 19.24
CA LYS A 124 -12.01 -11.45 20.69
C LYS A 124 -12.38 -10.04 21.16
N LEU A 125 -12.04 -9.04 20.36
CA LEU A 125 -12.46 -7.65 20.59
C LEU A 125 -13.91 -7.38 20.14
N GLY A 126 -14.52 -8.27 19.37
CA GLY A 126 -15.84 -8.04 18.75
C GLY A 126 -15.76 -7.27 17.42
N LEU A 127 -14.60 -7.29 16.77
CA LEU A 127 -14.31 -6.58 15.52
C LEU A 127 -14.22 -7.51 14.31
N ASN A 128 -14.92 -8.64 14.32
CA ASN A 128 -14.95 -9.59 13.21
C ASN A 128 -15.75 -9.02 12.02
N ILE A 129 -15.18 -8.02 11.36
CA ILE A 129 -15.81 -7.30 10.24
C ILE A 129 -15.35 -7.92 8.93
N GLU A 130 -16.31 -8.15 8.05
CA GLU A 130 -16.10 -8.64 6.70
C GLU A 130 -17.01 -7.90 5.73
N ASP A 131 -16.50 -7.51 4.59
CA ASP A 131 -17.31 -7.01 3.49
C ASP A 131 -16.96 -7.68 2.15
N LEU A 132 -17.85 -7.52 1.16
CA LEU A 132 -17.73 -8.22 -0.12
C LEU A 132 -16.55 -7.75 -0.97
N GLU A 133 -16.14 -6.49 -0.85
CA GLU A 133 -15.07 -5.91 -1.66
C GLU A 133 -13.69 -6.11 -1.04
N PHE A 134 -13.58 -5.93 0.28
CA PHE A 134 -12.30 -6.03 0.99
C PHE A 134 -12.08 -7.37 1.70
N GLY A 135 -13.14 -8.14 1.91
CA GLY A 135 -13.07 -9.34 2.73
C GLY A 135 -12.87 -9.02 4.22
N LYS A 136 -12.30 -9.97 4.94
CA LYS A 136 -12.18 -9.94 6.40
C LYS A 136 -11.14 -8.92 6.90
N MET A 137 -11.51 -8.14 7.93
CA MET A 137 -10.57 -7.34 8.72
C MET A 137 -9.42 -8.20 9.25
N GLN A 138 -8.22 -7.62 9.36
CA GLN A 138 -7.02 -8.33 9.81
C GLN A 138 -6.33 -7.59 10.94
N MET A 139 -5.90 -8.32 11.97
CA MET A 139 -5.08 -7.81 13.07
C MET A 139 -3.65 -8.34 12.95
N SER A 140 -2.67 -7.45 13.00
CA SER A 140 -1.25 -7.75 12.77
C SER A 140 -0.33 -6.87 13.61
N ASN A 141 0.99 -6.95 13.37
CA ASN A 141 2.01 -6.09 14.00
C ASN A 141 1.95 -6.07 15.53
N LYS A 142 1.73 -7.23 16.13
CA LYS A 142 1.64 -7.43 17.59
C LYS A 142 3.04 -7.35 18.20
N LYS A 143 3.33 -6.33 19.01
CA LYS A 143 4.65 -6.17 19.61
C LYS A 143 4.60 -5.48 20.98
N LEU A 144 5.45 -5.91 21.90
CA LEU A 144 5.77 -5.17 23.10
C LEU A 144 6.51 -3.88 22.75
N VAL A 145 6.22 -2.82 23.48
CA VAL A 145 6.86 -1.51 23.33
C VAL A 145 7.46 -1.13 24.67
N ASP A 146 8.73 -0.76 24.65
CA ASP A 146 9.39 -0.20 25.82
C ASP A 146 8.95 1.26 25.98
N LEU A 147 8.33 1.53 27.12
CA LEU A 147 7.89 2.86 27.52
C LEU A 147 8.48 3.15 28.88
N GLU A 148 9.19 4.26 29.01
CA GLU A 148 9.84 4.64 30.26
C GLU A 148 8.84 4.59 31.45
N GLY A 149 9.08 3.64 32.38
CA GLY A 149 8.25 3.43 33.59
C GLY A 149 6.83 2.88 33.33
N LYS A 150 6.50 2.42 32.11
CA LYS A 150 5.19 1.89 31.75
C LYS A 150 5.30 0.61 30.92
N LEU A 151 4.22 -0.15 30.87
CA LEU A 151 4.05 -1.26 29.95
C LEU A 151 3.30 -0.78 28.71
N GLY A 152 3.73 -1.21 27.53
CA GLY A 152 3.09 -0.88 26.26
C GLY A 152 3.00 -2.09 25.32
N PHE A 153 1.92 -2.15 24.55
CA PHE A 153 1.73 -3.16 23.52
C PHE A 153 1.04 -2.55 22.31
N ASP A 154 1.70 -2.65 21.15
CA ASP A 154 1.16 -2.19 19.87
C ASP A 154 0.55 -3.33 19.08
N PHE A 155 -0.53 -3.03 18.36
CA PHE A 155 -1.13 -3.90 17.36
C PHE A 155 -1.83 -3.07 16.30
N SER A 156 -1.94 -3.61 15.09
CA SER A 156 -2.52 -2.89 13.96
C SER A 156 -3.72 -3.61 13.39
N PHE A 157 -4.67 -2.84 12.86
CA PHE A 157 -5.75 -3.35 12.02
C PHE A 157 -5.58 -2.91 10.57
N SER A 158 -5.80 -3.86 9.64
CA SER A 158 -6.15 -3.58 8.26
C SER A 158 -7.65 -3.81 8.13
N TYR A 159 -8.42 -2.74 7.90
CA TYR A 159 -9.86 -2.75 8.04
C TYR A 159 -10.58 -2.31 6.74
N PRO A 160 -11.77 -2.89 6.44
CA PRO A 160 -12.55 -2.53 5.27
C PRO A 160 -13.22 -1.16 5.43
N ALA A 161 -13.70 -0.60 4.32
CA ALA A 161 -14.39 0.70 4.35
C ALA A 161 -15.78 0.66 4.99
N SER A 162 -16.30 -0.53 5.25
CA SER A 162 -17.58 -0.71 5.96
C SER A 162 -17.53 -0.37 7.46
N ILE A 163 -16.33 -0.14 8.00
CA ILE A 163 -16.15 0.30 9.40
C ILE A 163 -15.25 1.53 9.48
N ARG A 164 -15.58 2.43 10.40
CA ARG A 164 -14.78 3.63 10.68
C ARG A 164 -13.79 3.39 11.81
N ASN A 165 -12.64 4.08 11.77
CA ASN A 165 -11.61 3.98 12.80
C ASN A 165 -12.12 4.34 14.21
N ASP A 166 -13.00 5.34 14.33
CA ASP A 166 -13.60 5.73 15.63
C ASP A 166 -14.45 4.61 16.25
N THR A 167 -15.08 3.76 15.43
CA THR A 167 -15.80 2.58 15.90
C THR A 167 -14.85 1.50 16.41
N ILE A 168 -13.74 1.28 15.71
CA ILE A 168 -12.70 0.35 16.15
C ILE A 168 -12.16 0.78 17.52
N GLU A 169 -11.80 2.05 17.64
CA GLU A 169 -11.25 2.62 18.88
C GLU A 169 -12.24 2.50 20.06
N ARG A 170 -13.52 2.87 19.85
CA ARG A 170 -14.57 2.72 20.86
C ARG A 170 -14.75 1.26 21.29
N THR A 171 -14.70 0.34 20.35
CA THR A 171 -14.81 -1.10 20.66
C THR A 171 -13.64 -1.58 21.50
N ILE A 172 -12.40 -1.19 21.17
CA ILE A 172 -11.24 -1.51 22.01
C ILE A 172 -11.40 -0.91 23.41
N LYS A 173 -11.78 0.38 23.51
CA LYS A 173 -12.01 1.08 24.79
C LYS A 173 -13.04 0.37 25.67
N SER A 174 -14.10 -0.20 25.08
CA SER A 174 -15.13 -0.91 25.83
C SER A 174 -14.64 -2.20 26.50
N LYS A 175 -13.48 -2.73 26.11
CA LYS A 175 -12.86 -3.95 26.65
C LYS A 175 -11.78 -3.67 27.68
N LEU A 176 -11.39 -2.39 27.84
CA LEU A 176 -10.32 -2.04 28.78
C LEU A 176 -10.79 -2.12 30.23
N SER A 177 -9.99 -2.78 31.05
CA SER A 177 -10.12 -2.73 32.50
C SER A 177 -9.58 -1.42 33.08
N LYS A 178 -10.00 -1.08 34.29
CA LYS A 178 -9.51 0.10 35.01
C LYS A 178 -7.97 0.08 35.08
N GLY A 179 -7.35 1.22 34.79
CA GLY A 179 -5.89 1.38 34.77
C GLY A 179 -5.24 1.18 33.41
N LEU A 180 -5.94 0.61 32.41
CA LEU A 180 -5.46 0.52 31.04
C LEU A 180 -5.87 1.75 30.23
N GLN A 181 -5.01 2.16 29.30
CA GLN A 181 -5.26 3.21 28.33
C GLN A 181 -5.05 2.69 26.92
N VAL A 182 -5.78 3.21 25.95
CA VAL A 182 -5.53 2.97 24.53
C VAL A 182 -5.47 4.30 23.78
N GLU A 183 -4.52 4.38 22.88
CA GLU A 183 -4.40 5.49 21.92
C GLU A 183 -4.24 4.96 20.49
N CYS A 184 -4.75 5.68 19.53
CA CYS A 184 -4.50 5.44 18.11
C CYS A 184 -3.21 6.15 17.73
N ILE A 185 -2.14 5.39 17.48
CA ILE A 185 -0.81 5.92 17.09
C ILE A 185 -0.84 6.45 15.67
N HIS A 186 -1.45 5.69 14.76
CA HIS A 186 -1.59 6.02 13.35
C HIS A 186 -2.94 5.57 12.83
N ASN A 187 -3.53 6.38 11.95
CA ASN A 187 -4.69 5.98 11.16
C ASN A 187 -4.57 6.53 9.75
N TYR A 188 -4.76 5.64 8.79
CA TYR A 188 -4.98 5.96 7.39
C TYR A 188 -6.32 5.37 6.99
N ASP A 189 -7.27 6.21 6.63
CA ASP A 189 -8.61 5.77 6.25
C ASP A 189 -8.57 4.94 4.95
N PRO A 190 -9.59 4.08 4.72
CA PRO A 190 -9.76 3.41 3.45
C PRO A 190 -9.82 4.41 2.30
N VAL A 191 -9.27 4.04 1.16
CA VAL A 191 -9.28 4.85 -0.06
C VAL A 191 -10.10 4.13 -1.12
N TYR A 192 -10.95 4.89 -1.80
CA TYR A 192 -11.81 4.43 -2.88
C TYR A 192 -11.67 5.31 -4.11
N PHE A 193 -11.51 4.66 -5.26
CA PHE A 193 -11.59 5.29 -6.56
C PHE A 193 -12.73 4.68 -7.36
N ASP A 194 -13.30 5.45 -8.27
CA ASP A 194 -14.32 4.92 -9.18
C ASP A 194 -13.68 3.91 -10.14
N LYS A 195 -13.94 2.63 -9.90
CA LYS A 195 -13.44 1.54 -10.75
C LYS A 195 -13.96 1.59 -12.19
N ASN A 196 -15.09 2.29 -12.42
CA ASN A 196 -15.67 2.49 -13.76
C ASN A 196 -15.27 3.84 -14.37
N GLY A 197 -14.57 4.69 -13.61
CA GLY A 197 -14.10 5.99 -14.07
C GLY A 197 -12.95 5.90 -15.09
N PHE A 198 -12.75 7.00 -15.80
CA PHE A 198 -11.77 7.09 -16.91
C PHE A 198 -10.37 6.57 -16.52
N LEU A 199 -9.85 6.94 -15.35
CA LEU A 199 -8.51 6.51 -14.90
C LEU A 199 -8.42 4.99 -14.80
N CYS A 200 -9.31 4.35 -14.01
CA CYS A 200 -9.26 2.92 -13.79
C CYS A 200 -9.54 2.12 -15.08
N GLN A 201 -10.47 2.57 -15.89
CA GLN A 201 -10.79 1.87 -17.15
C GLN A 201 -9.67 2.00 -18.19
N THR A 202 -9.02 3.17 -18.29
CA THR A 202 -7.86 3.34 -19.18
C THR A 202 -6.67 2.47 -18.75
N LEU A 203 -6.37 2.39 -17.44
CA LEU A 203 -5.31 1.54 -16.93
C LEU A 203 -5.63 0.06 -17.10
N LYS A 204 -6.88 -0.36 -16.87
CA LYS A 204 -7.38 -1.70 -17.16
C LYS A 204 -7.15 -2.07 -18.62
N ALA A 205 -7.71 -1.29 -19.56
CA ALA A 205 -7.60 -1.55 -20.99
C ALA A 205 -6.13 -1.55 -21.46
N THR A 206 -5.28 -0.72 -20.86
CA THR A 206 -3.85 -0.70 -21.17
C THR A 206 -3.16 -1.98 -20.71
N TYR A 207 -3.45 -2.43 -19.50
CA TYR A 207 -2.89 -3.68 -18.98
C TYR A 207 -3.31 -4.88 -19.83
N GLU A 208 -4.61 -4.99 -20.14
CA GLU A 208 -5.16 -6.05 -21.01
C GLU A 208 -4.51 -6.04 -22.40
N LYS A 209 -4.37 -4.85 -23.01
CA LYS A 209 -3.75 -4.68 -24.35
C LYS A 209 -2.30 -5.15 -24.39
N VAL A 210 -1.52 -4.85 -23.35
CA VAL A 210 -0.08 -5.14 -23.33
C VAL A 210 0.21 -6.57 -22.89
N THR A 211 -0.58 -7.11 -21.97
CA THR A 211 -0.29 -8.41 -21.35
C THR A 211 -1.17 -9.55 -21.87
N GLY A 212 -2.36 -9.26 -22.39
CA GLY A 212 -3.38 -10.27 -22.67
C GLY A 212 -4.05 -10.86 -21.43
N MET A 213 -3.73 -10.37 -20.23
CA MET A 213 -4.28 -10.85 -18.95
C MET A 213 -5.53 -10.07 -18.58
N ASP A 214 -6.36 -10.65 -17.68
CA ASP A 214 -7.54 -9.99 -17.12
C ASP A 214 -7.14 -8.73 -16.32
N GLY A 215 -7.69 -7.60 -16.73
CA GLY A 215 -7.46 -6.28 -16.14
C GLY A 215 -8.54 -5.85 -15.13
N THR A 216 -9.45 -6.72 -14.71
CA THR A 216 -10.52 -6.39 -13.77
C THR A 216 -9.96 -5.71 -12.51
N PRO A 217 -10.40 -4.48 -12.17
CA PRO A 217 -9.90 -3.75 -11.01
C PRO A 217 -10.05 -4.52 -9.71
N VAL A 218 -9.05 -4.43 -8.85
CA VAL A 218 -8.97 -5.19 -7.58
C VAL A 218 -8.80 -4.27 -6.38
N THR A 219 -8.90 -4.83 -5.17
CA THR A 219 -8.58 -4.16 -3.90
C THR A 219 -7.24 -4.64 -3.35
N THR A 220 -6.68 -3.92 -2.38
CA THR A 220 -5.49 -4.33 -1.64
C THR A 220 -5.65 -4.17 -0.13
N THR A 221 -4.88 -4.96 0.62
CA THR A 221 -4.77 -4.87 2.08
C THR A 221 -3.66 -3.92 2.52
N GLY A 222 -2.76 -3.55 1.60
CA GLY A 222 -1.68 -2.59 1.82
C GLY A 222 -2.16 -1.14 1.71
N GLY A 223 -1.22 -0.23 1.89
CA GLY A 223 -1.40 1.19 1.64
C GLY A 223 -0.20 1.70 0.85
N THR A 224 -0.42 2.69 0.01
CA THR A 224 0.58 3.32 -0.84
C THR A 224 0.44 4.84 -0.76
N TYR A 225 1.21 5.57 -1.56
CA TYR A 225 1.04 7.02 -1.71
C TYR A 225 -0.40 7.44 -2.09
N ALA A 226 -1.24 6.54 -2.61
CA ALA A 226 -2.65 6.81 -2.86
C ALA A 226 -3.45 7.12 -1.58
N LYS A 227 -2.91 6.80 -0.39
CA LYS A 227 -3.48 7.22 0.91
C LYS A 227 -3.47 8.73 1.11
N ILE A 228 -2.52 9.41 0.53
CA ILE A 228 -2.26 10.85 0.77
C ILE A 228 -2.41 11.66 -0.50
N MET A 229 -1.94 11.16 -1.65
CA MET A 229 -2.02 11.88 -2.92
C MET A 229 -3.40 11.67 -3.56
N PRO A 230 -4.22 12.73 -3.71
CA PRO A 230 -5.51 12.61 -4.40
C PRO A 230 -5.34 12.23 -5.87
N ASN A 231 -6.37 11.59 -6.42
CA ASN A 231 -6.52 11.29 -7.85
C ASN A 231 -5.46 10.35 -8.43
N ILE A 232 -4.77 9.58 -7.60
CA ILE A 232 -3.87 8.53 -8.07
C ILE A 232 -4.32 7.17 -7.54
N VAL A 233 -4.10 6.13 -8.34
CA VAL A 233 -4.40 4.73 -7.98
C VAL A 233 -3.12 3.90 -7.94
N PRO A 234 -3.01 2.86 -7.13
CA PRO A 234 -1.91 1.90 -7.25
C PRO A 234 -2.05 1.07 -8.54
N PHE A 235 -0.94 0.92 -9.29
CA PHE A 235 -0.92 0.21 -10.56
C PHE A 235 0.44 -0.43 -10.84
N GLY A 236 0.54 -1.73 -10.64
CA GLY A 236 1.79 -2.50 -10.69
C GLY A 236 2.63 -2.34 -9.42
N PRO A 237 3.89 -2.81 -9.38
CA PRO A 237 4.58 -3.50 -10.48
C PRO A 237 4.37 -5.02 -10.51
N SER A 238 3.85 -5.62 -9.41
CA SER A 238 3.79 -7.07 -9.26
C SER A 238 2.71 -7.69 -10.13
N PHE A 239 3.06 -8.71 -10.89
CA PHE A 239 2.12 -9.48 -11.71
C PHE A 239 1.39 -10.55 -10.88
N PRO A 240 0.26 -11.10 -11.37
CA PRO A 240 -0.45 -12.17 -10.69
C PRO A 240 0.48 -13.35 -10.33
N GLY A 241 0.39 -13.82 -9.09
CA GLY A 241 1.25 -14.89 -8.56
C GLY A 241 2.51 -14.40 -7.83
N GLN A 242 2.99 -13.18 -8.07
CA GLN A 242 4.13 -12.59 -7.35
C GLN A 242 3.66 -12.04 -6.00
N LYS A 243 4.06 -12.69 -4.91
CA LYS A 243 3.70 -12.32 -3.54
C LYS A 243 4.88 -12.48 -2.59
N GLY A 244 4.95 -11.61 -1.56
CA GLY A 244 5.94 -11.73 -0.49
C GLY A 244 7.39 -11.52 -0.94
N ILE A 245 7.63 -10.73 -1.99
CA ILE A 245 8.95 -10.45 -2.54
C ILE A 245 9.54 -9.19 -1.90
N GLY A 246 8.78 -8.09 -1.89
CA GLY A 246 9.17 -6.84 -1.23
C GLY A 246 9.29 -7.01 0.28
N HIS A 247 10.07 -6.14 0.94
CA HIS A 247 10.33 -6.13 2.39
C HIS A 247 10.99 -7.40 2.94
N ASN A 248 11.45 -8.31 2.08
CA ASN A 248 12.09 -9.57 2.46
C ASN A 248 13.55 -9.64 1.99
N PRO A 249 14.39 -10.48 2.63
CA PRO A 249 15.69 -10.84 2.09
C PRO A 249 15.56 -11.43 0.67
N ASN A 250 16.56 -11.18 -0.15
CA ASN A 250 16.59 -11.62 -1.56
C ASN A 250 15.44 -11.08 -2.41
N GLU A 251 15.02 -9.85 -2.17
CA GLU A 251 14.09 -9.15 -3.03
C GLU A 251 14.56 -9.20 -4.48
N TRP A 252 13.64 -9.47 -5.40
CA TRP A 252 13.97 -9.71 -6.79
C TRP A 252 12.89 -9.19 -7.74
N MET A 253 13.30 -9.00 -9.00
CA MET A 253 12.40 -8.74 -10.12
C MET A 253 12.99 -9.33 -11.40
N ASP A 254 12.18 -9.92 -12.25
CA ASP A 254 12.65 -10.42 -13.54
C ASP A 254 12.87 -9.26 -14.51
N ARG A 255 13.96 -9.30 -15.30
CA ARG A 255 14.27 -8.27 -16.30
C ARG A 255 13.11 -8.09 -17.30
N SER A 256 12.47 -9.19 -17.68
CA SER A 256 11.29 -9.16 -18.53
C SER A 256 10.15 -8.33 -17.95
N ASP A 257 9.96 -8.40 -16.63
CA ASP A 257 8.92 -7.64 -15.91
C ASP A 257 9.24 -6.15 -15.87
N LEU A 258 10.51 -5.77 -15.69
CA LEU A 258 10.93 -4.37 -15.80
C LEU A 258 10.59 -3.77 -17.16
N ILE A 259 10.87 -4.52 -18.24
CA ILE A 259 10.58 -4.11 -19.61
C ILE A 259 9.06 -4.05 -19.83
N LEU A 260 8.33 -5.05 -19.33
CA LEU A 260 6.87 -5.11 -19.47
C LEU A 260 6.19 -3.97 -18.71
N ASN A 261 6.64 -3.67 -17.49
CA ASN A 261 6.19 -2.50 -16.74
C ASN A 261 6.42 -1.20 -17.54
N ALA A 262 7.60 -1.00 -18.11
CA ALA A 262 7.89 0.19 -18.93
C ALA A 262 6.95 0.32 -20.13
N LYS A 263 6.59 -0.80 -20.80
CA LYS A 263 5.62 -0.81 -21.91
C LYS A 263 4.21 -0.45 -21.44
N ILE A 264 3.75 -1.05 -20.33
CA ILE A 264 2.44 -0.73 -19.73
C ILE A 264 2.40 0.76 -19.35
N TYR A 265 3.41 1.27 -18.67
CA TYR A 265 3.45 2.67 -18.24
C TYR A 265 3.54 3.64 -19.43
N ALA A 266 4.30 3.32 -20.48
CA ALA A 266 4.37 4.17 -21.66
C ALA A 266 3.00 4.31 -22.34
N LEU A 267 2.30 3.20 -22.57
CA LEU A 267 0.98 3.24 -23.18
C LEU A 267 -0.05 3.93 -22.25
N SER A 268 0.02 3.69 -20.93
CA SER A 268 -0.82 4.38 -19.94
C SER A 268 -0.62 5.90 -19.97
N ILE A 269 0.63 6.36 -20.03
CA ILE A 269 0.95 7.80 -20.14
C ILE A 269 0.31 8.39 -21.39
N VAL A 270 0.50 7.76 -22.53
CA VAL A 270 -0.04 8.27 -23.83
C VAL A 270 -1.55 8.37 -23.77
N ARG A 271 -2.24 7.32 -23.34
CA ARG A 271 -3.70 7.29 -23.26
C ARG A 271 -4.27 8.30 -22.28
N LEU A 272 -3.74 8.35 -21.07
CA LEU A 272 -4.21 9.29 -20.04
C LEU A 272 -3.91 10.74 -20.42
N ALA A 273 -2.72 11.03 -20.95
CA ALA A 273 -2.35 12.38 -21.33
C ALA A 273 -3.13 12.89 -22.55
N ASN A 274 -3.56 12.01 -23.44
CA ASN A 274 -4.32 12.37 -24.64
C ASN A 274 -5.84 12.29 -24.43
N GLY A 275 -6.31 11.67 -23.36
CA GLY A 275 -7.74 11.49 -23.10
C GLY A 275 -8.37 10.42 -24.00
N GLU A 276 -7.59 9.39 -24.39
CA GLU A 276 -8.03 8.32 -25.27
C GLU A 276 -8.49 7.11 -24.46
N ASN A 277 -9.73 6.68 -24.72
CA ASN A 277 -10.23 5.34 -24.43
C ASN A 277 -10.39 4.66 -25.78
N ASP A 278 -9.72 3.54 -26.01
CA ASP A 278 -9.99 2.70 -27.18
C ASP A 278 -11.28 1.95 -27.02
#